data_97ac8863c046b1ae420418e4aa0222ce
#
_entry.id   97ac8863c046b1ae420418e4aa0222ce
#
_cell.length_a   1.000
_cell.length_b   1.000
_cell.length_c   1.000
_cell.angle_alpha   90.00
_cell.angle_beta   90.00
_cell.angle_gamma   90.00
#
_symmetry.space_group_name_H-M   'P 1'
#
loop_
_entity.id
_entity.type
_entity.pdbx_description
1 polymer ?
#
loop_
_entity_poly.entity_id
_entity_poly.type
_entity_poly.pdbx_seq_one_letter_code
_entity_poly.pdbx_strand_id
1 'polypeptide(L)'
;DVTRELISELNRTSNQGGAKVAIIHEADRMRKESSNAFLKTLEEPPPGTFIILVTTRPYSILPTIRSRCLQVRLETTDRSIQDETWLEWLDLYKNWITKLLDRKSLKNDRVSPLFAAYGLIERLIVINKSIADQEWKNFSKSLPEGVEDKEKDAIETSIRKGIRSNLIRSLIDCSRNLIVDSNIPIDTAAAKLAKVVTIAEKITGLLEVNLKDETAFEYFWLTSLRTWSAKA
;
A
#
# COMPACT_ATOMS: atom_id res chain seq x y z
N ASP A 1 16.24 22.30 9.17
CA ASP A 1 15.67 21.04 9.69
C ASP A 1 14.19 21.28 9.98
N VAL A 2 13.32 20.72 9.14
CA VAL A 2 11.85 20.90 9.17
C VAL A 2 11.26 20.70 10.58
N THR A 3 11.80 19.76 11.36
CA THR A 3 11.33 19.52 12.73
C THR A 3 11.61 20.69 13.66
N ARG A 4 12.74 21.35 13.52
CA ARG A 4 13.07 22.54 14.35
C ARG A 4 12.24 23.75 13.95
N GLU A 5 11.96 23.93 12.66
CA GLU A 5 11.03 24.95 12.19
C GLU A 5 9.63 24.72 12.75
N LEU A 6 9.12 23.50 12.67
CA LEU A 6 7.83 23.13 13.23
C LEU A 6 7.77 23.43 14.74
N ILE A 7 8.80 23.06 15.52
CA ILE A 7 8.88 23.34 16.95
C ILE A 7 8.86 24.87 17.20
N SER A 8 9.59 25.64 16.38
CA SER A 8 9.60 27.09 16.47
C SER A 8 8.23 27.70 16.18
N GLU A 9 7.55 27.21 15.16
CA GLU A 9 6.18 27.67 14.82
C GLU A 9 5.15 27.30 15.89
N LEU A 10 5.26 26.11 16.47
CA LEU A 10 4.37 25.69 17.58
C LEU A 10 4.53 26.60 18.80
N ASN A 11 5.75 27.07 19.08
CA ASN A 11 6.05 27.97 20.19
C ASN A 11 5.66 29.44 19.94
N ARG A 12 5.37 29.85 18.70
CA ARG A 12 4.86 31.21 18.40
C ARG A 12 3.44 31.35 18.91
N THR A 13 3.08 32.50 19.46
CA THR A 13 1.71 32.81 19.84
C THR A 13 0.80 32.84 18.62
N SER A 14 -0.41 32.23 18.74
CA SER A 14 -1.41 32.34 17.67
C SER A 14 -1.91 33.78 17.58
N ASN A 15 -1.71 34.42 16.42
CA ASN A 15 -2.20 35.80 16.21
C ASN A 15 -3.73 35.91 16.10
N GLN A 16 -4.45 34.79 16.03
CA GLN A 16 -5.91 34.76 15.81
C GLN A 16 -6.71 34.08 16.91
N GLY A 17 -6.10 33.77 18.07
CA GLY A 17 -6.83 33.23 19.21
C GLY A 17 -7.55 31.92 18.96
N GLY A 18 -6.85 30.93 18.37
CA GLY A 18 -7.40 29.58 18.09
C GLY A 18 -6.47 28.45 18.52
N ALA A 19 -6.95 27.22 18.43
CA ALA A 19 -6.13 26.04 18.63
C ALA A 19 -5.14 25.85 17.46
N LYS A 20 -3.93 25.41 17.80
CA LYS A 20 -2.91 25.01 16.81
C LYS A 20 -2.95 23.52 16.62
N VAL A 21 -2.89 23.08 15.37
CA VAL A 21 -2.82 21.66 15.03
C VAL A 21 -1.59 21.41 14.15
N ALA A 22 -0.71 20.54 14.62
CA ALA A 22 0.41 20.05 13.81
C ALA A 22 0.17 18.60 13.44
N ILE A 23 0.24 18.27 12.15
CA ILE A 23 0.09 16.91 11.64
C ILE A 23 1.42 16.49 11.03
N ILE A 24 2.03 15.43 11.57
CA ILE A 24 3.29 14.87 11.07
C ILE A 24 2.98 13.53 10.43
N HIS A 25 3.03 13.48 9.10
CA HIS A 25 2.90 12.25 8.34
C HIS A 25 4.19 11.44 8.36
N GLU A 26 4.05 10.10 8.29
CA GLU A 26 5.19 9.16 8.29
C GLU A 26 6.15 9.42 9.47
N ALA A 27 5.58 9.61 10.64
CA ALA A 27 6.33 9.95 11.86
C ALA A 27 7.41 8.91 12.22
N ASP A 28 7.29 7.68 11.72
CA ASP A 28 8.30 6.62 11.81
C ASP A 28 9.58 6.89 11.00
N ARG A 29 9.53 7.84 10.04
CA ARG A 29 10.70 8.25 9.24
C ARG A 29 11.47 9.42 9.85
N MET A 30 11.04 9.95 10.98
CA MET A 30 11.81 10.98 11.68
C MET A 30 13.18 10.47 12.09
N ARG A 31 14.23 11.26 11.82
CA ARG A 31 15.58 10.96 12.29
C ARG A 31 15.63 10.98 13.82
N LYS A 32 16.52 10.19 14.41
CA LYS A 32 16.64 10.05 15.87
C LYS A 32 16.91 11.40 16.54
N GLU A 33 17.73 12.26 15.94
CA GLU A 33 18.05 13.60 16.42
C GLU A 33 16.82 14.51 16.40
N SER A 34 16.03 14.47 15.32
CA SER A 34 14.77 15.21 15.19
C SER A 34 13.72 14.72 16.18
N SER A 35 13.61 13.41 16.36
CA SER A 35 12.73 12.78 17.33
C SER A 35 13.05 13.19 18.75
N ASN A 36 14.34 13.22 19.13
CA ASN A 36 14.78 13.64 20.45
C ASN A 36 14.53 15.14 20.71
N ALA A 37 14.75 15.99 19.70
CA ALA A 37 14.43 17.42 19.81
C ALA A 37 12.94 17.67 20.05
N PHE A 38 12.09 16.77 19.57
CA PHE A 38 10.64 16.88 19.68
C PHE A 38 10.08 16.43 21.04
N LEU A 39 10.84 15.66 21.81
CA LEU A 39 10.41 15.11 23.11
C LEU A 39 9.96 16.19 24.08
N LYS A 40 10.71 17.29 24.19
CA LYS A 40 10.34 18.40 25.08
C LYS A 40 8.98 19.03 24.73
N THR A 41 8.71 19.18 23.45
CA THR A 41 7.42 19.74 22.97
C THR A 41 6.26 18.77 23.20
N LEU A 42 6.53 17.46 23.20
CA LEU A 42 5.52 16.44 23.51
C LEU A 42 5.24 16.34 25.03
N GLU A 43 6.24 16.61 25.87
CA GLU A 43 6.08 16.63 27.32
C GLU A 43 5.30 17.85 27.79
N GLU A 44 5.63 19.01 27.23
CA GLU A 44 5.04 20.30 27.61
C GLU A 44 4.58 21.04 26.34
N PRO A 45 3.48 20.61 25.72
CA PRO A 45 2.98 21.26 24.53
C PRO A 45 2.49 22.68 24.86
N PRO A 46 2.71 23.68 23.99
CA PRO A 46 2.19 25.02 24.19
C PRO A 46 0.64 25.00 24.36
N PRO A 47 0.08 25.89 25.14
CA PRO A 47 -1.37 25.94 25.37
C PRO A 47 -2.16 25.97 24.07
N GLY A 48 -3.25 25.17 23.99
CA GLY A 48 -4.09 25.08 22.80
C GLY A 48 -3.45 24.42 21.59
N THR A 49 -2.36 23.66 21.78
CA THR A 49 -1.66 22.96 20.69
C THR A 49 -2.00 21.47 20.69
N PHE A 50 -2.39 20.97 19.52
CA PHE A 50 -2.61 19.55 19.26
C PHE A 50 -1.54 19.07 18.29
N ILE A 51 -0.91 17.94 18.62
CA ILE A 51 0.13 17.32 17.80
C ILE A 51 -0.35 15.92 17.40
N ILE A 52 -0.48 15.67 16.10
CA ILE A 52 -0.97 14.42 15.54
C ILE A 52 0.17 13.76 14.78
N LEU A 53 0.64 12.61 15.28
CA LEU A 53 1.64 11.78 14.58
C LEU A 53 0.92 10.67 13.81
N VAL A 54 1.04 10.66 12.51
CA VAL A 54 0.44 9.65 11.62
C VAL A 54 1.51 8.67 11.16
N THR A 55 1.28 7.38 11.37
CA THR A 55 2.20 6.33 10.94
C THR A 55 1.47 5.01 10.68
N THR A 56 1.97 4.22 9.75
CA THR A 56 1.57 2.82 9.55
C THR A 56 2.46 1.84 10.34
N ARG A 57 3.55 2.33 10.95
CA ARG A 57 4.55 1.53 11.68
C ARG A 57 4.76 2.06 13.10
N PRO A 58 3.77 1.96 13.99
CA PRO A 58 3.83 2.58 15.31
C PRO A 58 5.01 2.09 16.17
N TYR A 59 5.47 0.86 15.94
CA TYR A 59 6.61 0.29 16.67
C TYR A 59 7.97 0.76 16.14
N SER A 60 8.03 1.41 14.97
CA SER A 60 9.25 2.06 14.46
C SER A 60 9.46 3.47 15.04
N ILE A 61 8.42 4.05 15.66
CA ILE A 61 8.54 5.30 16.42
C ILE A 61 9.29 5.02 17.73
N LEU A 62 10.17 5.96 18.12
CA LEU A 62 10.92 5.85 19.38
C LEU A 62 9.97 5.57 20.56
N PRO A 63 10.27 4.60 21.43
CA PRO A 63 9.45 4.28 22.60
C PRO A 63 9.17 5.49 23.49
N THR A 64 10.13 6.42 23.59
CA THR A 64 10.03 7.68 24.34
C THR A 64 8.99 8.65 23.78
N ILE A 65 8.79 8.71 22.47
CA ILE A 65 7.72 9.47 21.82
C ILE A 65 6.40 8.73 22.03
N ARG A 66 6.38 7.43 21.74
CA ARG A 66 5.16 6.64 21.82
C ARG A 66 4.52 6.63 23.22
N SER A 67 5.34 6.64 24.28
CA SER A 67 4.85 6.69 25.65
C SER A 67 4.20 8.03 26.04
N ARG A 68 4.42 9.09 25.25
CA ARG A 68 3.87 10.44 25.47
C ARG A 68 2.68 10.77 24.55
N CYS A 69 2.30 9.83 23.68
CA CYS A 69 1.20 9.99 22.75
C CYS A 69 0.03 9.08 23.12
N LEU A 70 -1.18 9.60 23.02
CA LEU A 70 -2.38 8.77 23.01
C LEU A 70 -2.40 8.00 21.67
N GLN A 71 -2.41 6.67 21.76
CA GLN A 71 -2.48 5.84 20.55
C GLN A 71 -3.92 5.66 20.12
N VAL A 72 -4.23 6.12 18.92
CA VAL A 72 -5.52 5.90 18.26
C VAL A 72 -5.28 5.05 17.03
N ARG A 73 -5.91 3.88 16.99
CA ARG A 73 -5.88 3.02 15.80
C ARG A 73 -7.06 3.41 14.90
N LEU A 74 -6.73 3.93 13.74
CA LEU A 74 -7.72 4.12 12.69
C LEU A 74 -7.90 2.75 11.99
N GLU A 75 -9.10 2.23 12.04
CA GLU A 75 -9.44 1.08 11.22
C GLU A 75 -9.40 1.50 9.75
N THR A 76 -8.73 0.71 8.94
CA THR A 76 -8.85 0.84 7.50
C THR A 76 -10.29 0.45 7.16
N THR A 77 -11.13 1.42 6.82
CA THR A 77 -12.34 1.12 6.06
C THR A 77 -11.90 0.25 4.88
N ASP A 78 -12.56 -0.88 4.75
CA ASP A 78 -12.30 -1.82 3.66
C ASP A 78 -12.46 -1.07 2.33
N ARG A 79 -11.33 -0.55 1.81
CA ARG A 79 -11.30 0.10 0.51
C ARG A 79 -11.17 -0.99 -0.55
N SER A 80 -12.10 -1.95 -0.49
CA SER A 80 -12.25 -2.88 -1.59
C SER A 80 -12.51 -2.05 -2.85
N ILE A 81 -11.69 -2.24 -3.85
CA ILE A 81 -11.85 -1.56 -5.14
C ILE A 81 -13.13 -2.13 -5.75
N GLN A 82 -14.17 -1.28 -5.85
CA GLN A 82 -15.49 -1.64 -6.38
C GLN A 82 -15.58 -1.41 -7.90
N ASP A 83 -14.45 -1.41 -8.58
CA ASP A 83 -14.40 -1.31 -10.03
C ASP A 83 -14.82 -2.65 -10.66
N GLU A 84 -15.79 -2.64 -11.55
CA GLU A 84 -16.35 -3.84 -12.17
C GLU A 84 -15.29 -4.59 -12.98
N THR A 85 -14.44 -3.88 -13.72
CA THR A 85 -13.36 -4.48 -14.52
C THR A 85 -12.31 -5.13 -13.63
N TRP A 86 -12.07 -4.56 -12.42
CA TRP A 86 -11.20 -5.17 -11.43
C TRP A 86 -11.77 -6.46 -10.85
N LEU A 87 -13.07 -6.48 -10.54
CA LEU A 87 -13.73 -7.66 -10.00
C LEU A 87 -13.75 -8.81 -11.02
N GLU A 88 -14.07 -8.53 -12.28
CA GLU A 88 -13.97 -9.50 -13.37
C GLU A 88 -12.53 -10.04 -13.52
N TRP A 89 -11.54 -9.15 -13.41
CA TRP A 89 -10.15 -9.54 -13.48
C TRP A 89 -9.74 -10.45 -12.33
N LEU A 90 -10.21 -10.19 -11.10
CA LEU A 90 -9.98 -11.07 -9.96
C LEU A 90 -10.55 -12.48 -10.16
N ASP A 91 -11.68 -12.59 -10.83
CA ASP A 91 -12.25 -13.91 -11.14
C ASP A 91 -11.42 -14.67 -12.17
N LEU A 92 -10.86 -13.98 -13.17
CA LEU A 92 -9.88 -14.58 -14.10
C LEU A 92 -8.62 -15.03 -13.36
N TYR A 93 -8.15 -14.24 -12.40
CA TYR A 93 -6.99 -14.58 -11.57
C TYR A 93 -7.26 -15.80 -10.67
N LYS A 94 -8.43 -15.88 -10.02
CA LYS A 94 -8.86 -17.06 -9.25
C LYS A 94 -8.85 -18.32 -10.11
N ASN A 95 -9.45 -18.24 -11.30
CA ASN A 95 -9.50 -19.33 -12.24
C ASN A 95 -8.09 -19.78 -12.68
N TRP A 96 -7.18 -18.83 -12.88
CA TRP A 96 -5.79 -19.12 -13.21
C TRP A 96 -5.08 -19.86 -12.08
N ILE A 97 -5.19 -19.42 -10.81
CA ILE A 97 -4.60 -20.12 -9.66
C ILE A 97 -5.19 -21.53 -9.52
N THR A 98 -6.51 -21.67 -9.65
CA THR A 98 -7.19 -22.97 -9.53
C THR A 98 -6.65 -23.96 -10.55
N LYS A 99 -6.44 -23.53 -11.81
CA LYS A 99 -5.80 -24.37 -12.84
C LYS A 99 -4.35 -24.73 -12.49
N LEU A 100 -3.58 -23.83 -11.90
CA LEU A 100 -2.19 -24.09 -11.48
C LEU A 100 -2.10 -25.07 -10.30
N LEU A 101 -3.13 -25.12 -9.46
CA LEU A 101 -3.23 -26.05 -8.35
C LEU A 101 -3.72 -27.43 -8.78
N ASP A 102 -4.44 -27.53 -9.90
CA ASP A 102 -4.88 -28.79 -10.46
C ASP A 102 -3.78 -29.48 -11.29
N ARG A 103 -3.17 -30.49 -10.68
CA ARG A 103 -2.10 -31.26 -11.30
C ARG A 103 -2.50 -32.04 -12.56
N LYS A 104 -3.77 -32.45 -12.66
CA LYS A 104 -4.27 -33.15 -13.85
C LYS A 104 -4.34 -32.19 -15.03
N SER A 105 -4.86 -31.01 -14.80
CA SER A 105 -4.93 -29.94 -15.78
C SER A 105 -3.53 -29.56 -16.27
N LEU A 106 -2.57 -29.33 -15.35
CA LEU A 106 -1.19 -28.95 -15.69
C LEU A 106 -0.39 -30.03 -16.44
N LYS A 107 -0.72 -31.32 -16.24
CA LYS A 107 -0.07 -32.38 -17.01
C LYS A 107 -0.50 -32.36 -18.48
N ASN A 108 -1.77 -32.03 -18.73
CA ASN A 108 -2.34 -32.01 -20.06
C ASN A 108 -2.00 -30.72 -20.83
N ASP A 109 -1.89 -29.60 -20.11
CA ASP A 109 -1.60 -28.30 -20.69
C ASP A 109 -0.69 -27.47 -19.81
N ARG A 110 0.58 -27.34 -20.20
CA ARG A 110 1.59 -26.54 -19.49
C ARG A 110 1.79 -25.15 -20.10
N VAL A 111 1.24 -24.93 -21.27
CA VAL A 111 1.52 -23.73 -22.08
C VAL A 111 0.46 -22.65 -21.85
N SER A 112 -0.81 -23.03 -21.87
CA SER A 112 -1.91 -22.06 -21.67
C SER A 112 -1.82 -21.27 -20.36
N PRO A 113 -1.40 -21.82 -19.19
CA PRO A 113 -1.22 -21.03 -17.98
C PRO A 113 -0.17 -19.92 -18.11
N LEU A 114 0.86 -20.12 -18.93
CA LEU A 114 1.88 -19.09 -19.19
C LEU A 114 1.30 -17.95 -20.03
N PHE A 115 0.61 -18.26 -21.12
CA PHE A 115 -0.05 -17.23 -21.93
C PHE A 115 -1.13 -16.50 -21.15
N ALA A 116 -1.90 -17.21 -20.31
CA ALA A 116 -2.89 -16.59 -19.42
C ALA A 116 -2.23 -15.62 -18.43
N ALA A 117 -1.03 -15.92 -17.92
CA ALA A 117 -0.27 -15.02 -17.06
C ALA A 117 0.03 -13.69 -17.77
N TYR A 118 0.53 -13.72 -19.00
CA TYR A 118 0.78 -12.50 -19.77
C TYR A 118 -0.51 -11.71 -20.05
N GLY A 119 -1.61 -12.40 -20.39
CA GLY A 119 -2.91 -11.75 -20.55
C GLY A 119 -3.43 -11.07 -19.27
N LEU A 120 -3.17 -11.68 -18.10
CA LEU A 120 -3.50 -11.08 -16.80
C LEU A 120 -2.62 -9.85 -16.51
N ILE A 121 -1.32 -9.89 -16.82
CA ILE A 121 -0.40 -8.77 -16.62
C ILE A 121 -0.86 -7.56 -17.44
N GLU A 122 -1.07 -7.75 -18.75
CA GLU A 122 -1.47 -6.67 -19.65
C GLU A 122 -2.78 -6.00 -19.19
N ARG A 123 -3.78 -6.79 -18.83
CA ARG A 123 -5.03 -6.27 -18.30
C ARG A 123 -4.85 -5.54 -16.98
N LEU A 124 -4.01 -6.05 -16.06
CA LEU A 124 -3.74 -5.38 -14.79
C LEU A 124 -3.12 -3.99 -14.98
N ILE A 125 -2.16 -3.86 -15.92
CA ILE A 125 -1.54 -2.58 -16.24
C ILE A 125 -2.59 -1.57 -16.71
N VAL A 126 -3.49 -1.99 -17.59
CA VAL A 126 -4.58 -1.14 -18.09
C VAL A 126 -5.54 -0.74 -16.97
N ILE A 127 -5.96 -1.69 -16.14
CA ILE A 127 -6.87 -1.46 -15.00
C ILE A 127 -6.23 -0.51 -14.00
N ASN A 128 -4.97 -0.75 -13.60
CA ASN A 128 -4.24 0.11 -12.66
C ASN A 128 -4.20 1.55 -13.17
N LYS A 129 -3.89 1.75 -14.44
CA LYS A 129 -3.87 3.07 -15.06
C LYS A 129 -5.27 3.72 -15.06
N SER A 130 -6.29 2.98 -15.49
CA SER A 130 -7.67 3.49 -15.58
C SER A 130 -8.20 3.94 -14.21
N ILE A 131 -8.06 3.12 -13.18
CA ILE A 131 -8.51 3.44 -11.82
C ILE A 131 -7.74 4.65 -11.28
N ALA A 132 -6.41 4.69 -11.48
CA ALA A 132 -5.58 5.79 -11.02
C ALA A 132 -5.92 7.11 -11.72
N ASP A 133 -6.18 7.09 -13.02
CA ASP A 133 -6.58 8.27 -13.79
C ASP A 133 -7.96 8.78 -13.35
N GLN A 134 -8.88 7.88 -13.04
CA GLN A 134 -10.20 8.25 -12.55
C GLN A 134 -10.15 8.86 -11.15
N GLU A 135 -9.38 8.26 -10.24
CA GLU A 135 -9.17 8.80 -8.89
C GLU A 135 -8.50 10.17 -8.93
N TRP A 136 -7.47 10.33 -9.76
CA TRP A 136 -6.83 11.62 -9.96
C TRP A 136 -7.81 12.66 -10.50
N LYS A 137 -8.61 12.32 -11.52
CA LYS A 137 -9.61 13.21 -12.10
C LYS A 137 -10.66 13.64 -11.07
N ASN A 138 -11.05 12.76 -10.16
CA ASN A 138 -11.99 13.09 -9.10
C ASN A 138 -11.35 13.99 -8.04
N PHE A 139 -10.13 13.64 -7.61
CA PHE A 139 -9.40 14.38 -6.60
C PHE A 139 -9.01 15.78 -7.07
N SER A 140 -8.53 15.91 -8.30
CA SER A 140 -8.07 17.20 -8.87
C SER A 140 -9.16 18.27 -8.91
N LYS A 141 -10.45 17.88 -8.99
CA LYS A 141 -11.58 18.81 -8.93
C LYS A 141 -11.77 19.44 -7.54
N SER A 142 -11.26 18.81 -6.49
CA SER A 142 -11.37 19.28 -5.11
C SER A 142 -10.15 20.11 -4.66
N LEU A 143 -9.14 20.25 -5.51
CA LEU A 143 -7.96 21.04 -5.18
C LEU A 143 -8.29 22.53 -5.13
N PRO A 144 -7.73 23.27 -4.14
CA PRO A 144 -7.86 24.72 -4.09
C PRO A 144 -7.24 25.40 -5.32
N GLU A 145 -7.76 26.59 -5.67
CA GLU A 145 -7.12 27.44 -6.68
C GLU A 145 -5.72 27.90 -6.19
N GLY A 146 -4.72 27.80 -7.08
CA GLY A 146 -3.35 28.25 -6.77
C GLY A 146 -2.38 27.15 -6.34
N VAL A 147 -2.79 25.88 -6.32
CA VAL A 147 -1.85 24.77 -6.08
C VAL A 147 -0.82 24.70 -7.21
N GLU A 148 0.47 24.69 -6.87
CA GLU A 148 1.57 24.63 -7.84
C GLU A 148 1.57 23.29 -8.60
N ASP A 149 2.04 23.29 -9.84
CA ASP A 149 2.08 22.09 -10.68
C ASP A 149 2.94 20.98 -10.07
N LYS A 150 4.05 21.35 -9.40
CA LYS A 150 4.88 20.38 -8.65
C LYS A 150 4.12 19.67 -7.54
N GLU A 151 3.24 20.38 -6.85
CA GLU A 151 2.41 19.78 -5.79
C GLU A 151 1.36 18.86 -6.40
N LYS A 152 0.75 19.25 -7.53
CA LYS A 152 -0.20 18.41 -8.27
C LYS A 152 0.46 17.10 -8.72
N ASP A 153 1.67 17.18 -9.29
CA ASP A 153 2.44 16.00 -9.73
C ASP A 153 2.78 15.07 -8.55
N ALA A 154 3.13 15.64 -7.39
CA ALA A 154 3.43 14.87 -6.19
C ALA A 154 2.18 14.15 -5.66
N ILE A 155 1.03 14.82 -5.64
CA ILE A 155 -0.26 14.27 -5.22
C ILE A 155 -0.70 13.16 -6.19
N GLU A 156 -0.63 13.41 -7.51
CA GLU A 156 -0.95 12.42 -8.52
C GLU A 156 -0.09 11.17 -8.38
N THR A 157 1.21 11.34 -8.21
CA THR A 157 2.15 10.23 -7.98
C THR A 157 1.77 9.45 -6.72
N SER A 158 1.36 10.12 -5.65
CA SER A 158 0.92 9.49 -4.41
C SER A 158 -0.36 8.66 -4.61
N ILE A 159 -1.34 9.21 -5.34
CA ILE A 159 -2.59 8.50 -5.68
C ILE A 159 -2.27 7.24 -6.49
N ARG A 160 -1.46 7.35 -7.54
CA ARG A 160 -1.05 6.20 -8.37
C ARG A 160 -0.36 5.11 -7.55
N LYS A 161 0.54 5.48 -6.64
CA LYS A 161 1.19 4.54 -5.71
C LYS A 161 0.18 3.89 -4.76
N GLY A 162 -0.78 4.65 -4.25
CA GLY A 162 -1.84 4.16 -3.37
C GLY A 162 -2.75 3.13 -4.05
N ILE A 163 -3.22 3.43 -5.25
CA ILE A 163 -4.05 2.50 -6.05
C ILE A 163 -3.31 1.20 -6.31
N ARG A 164 -2.07 1.28 -6.79
CA ARG A 164 -1.23 0.10 -7.05
C ARG A 164 -1.05 -0.78 -5.81
N SER A 165 -0.79 -0.19 -4.66
CA SER A 165 -0.65 -0.92 -3.39
C SER A 165 -1.98 -1.59 -2.97
N ASN A 166 -3.11 -0.93 -3.21
CA ASN A 166 -4.43 -1.48 -2.92
C ASN A 166 -4.77 -2.66 -3.84
N LEU A 167 -4.43 -2.57 -5.13
CA LEU A 167 -4.59 -3.68 -6.09
C LEU A 167 -3.78 -4.90 -5.67
N ILE A 168 -2.50 -4.71 -5.32
CA ILE A 168 -1.62 -5.80 -4.85
C ILE A 168 -2.19 -6.44 -3.58
N ARG A 169 -2.67 -5.63 -2.62
CA ARG A 169 -3.30 -6.13 -1.39
C ARG A 169 -4.54 -6.96 -1.70
N SER A 170 -5.45 -6.42 -2.52
CA SER A 170 -6.68 -7.11 -2.94
C SER A 170 -6.37 -8.46 -3.62
N LEU A 171 -5.29 -8.53 -4.39
CA LEU A 171 -4.80 -9.73 -5.05
C LEU A 171 -4.32 -10.78 -4.04
N ILE A 172 -3.61 -10.37 -2.99
CA ILE A 172 -3.18 -11.24 -1.89
C ILE A 172 -4.39 -11.76 -1.11
N ASP A 173 -5.34 -10.88 -0.77
CA ASP A 173 -6.56 -11.26 -0.06
C ASP A 173 -7.41 -12.23 -0.88
N CYS A 174 -7.53 -12.01 -2.19
CA CYS A 174 -8.17 -12.92 -3.12
C CYS A 174 -7.50 -14.31 -3.11
N SER A 175 -6.16 -14.35 -3.15
CA SER A 175 -5.38 -15.60 -3.10
C SER A 175 -5.58 -16.33 -1.77
N ARG A 176 -5.61 -15.59 -0.65
CA ARG A 176 -5.86 -16.15 0.68
C ARG A 176 -7.25 -16.78 0.78
N ASN A 177 -8.27 -16.04 0.35
CA ASN A 177 -9.65 -16.53 0.42
C ASN A 177 -9.84 -17.78 -0.44
N LEU A 178 -9.28 -17.79 -1.65
CA LEU A 178 -9.31 -18.96 -2.52
C LEU A 178 -8.71 -20.19 -1.86
N ILE A 179 -7.62 -20.05 -1.10
CA ILE A 179 -6.96 -21.17 -0.42
C ILE A 179 -7.78 -21.65 0.78
N VAL A 180 -8.35 -20.72 1.56
CA VAL A 180 -9.22 -21.06 2.71
C VAL A 180 -10.45 -21.81 2.24
N ASP A 181 -11.03 -21.42 1.10
CA ASP A 181 -12.23 -22.05 0.53
C ASP A 181 -11.91 -23.34 -0.25
N SER A 182 -10.63 -23.65 -0.48
CA SER A 182 -10.20 -24.83 -1.24
C SER A 182 -10.02 -26.06 -0.36
N ASN A 183 -10.34 -27.24 -0.91
CA ASN A 183 -10.08 -28.55 -0.28
C ASN A 183 -8.61 -28.99 -0.36
N ILE A 184 -7.67 -28.05 -0.54
CA ILE A 184 -6.24 -28.35 -0.64
C ILE A 184 -5.67 -28.52 0.78
N PRO A 185 -4.72 -29.47 1.00
CA PRO A 185 -4.07 -29.61 2.30
C PRO A 185 -3.47 -28.26 2.75
N ILE A 186 -3.94 -27.75 3.89
CA ILE A 186 -3.66 -26.40 4.40
C ILE A 186 -2.16 -26.12 4.46
N ASP A 187 -1.36 -27.09 4.91
CA ASP A 187 0.09 -26.89 5.06
C ASP A 187 0.80 -26.59 3.74
N THR A 188 0.43 -27.28 2.67
CA THR A 188 1.01 -27.08 1.33
C THR A 188 0.55 -25.75 0.72
N ALA A 189 -0.73 -25.45 0.86
CA ALA A 189 -1.32 -24.23 0.30
C ALA A 189 -0.83 -22.97 1.05
N ALA A 190 -0.75 -23.06 2.38
CA ALA A 190 -0.23 -21.98 3.22
C ALA A 190 1.24 -21.67 2.92
N ALA A 191 2.08 -22.69 2.71
CA ALA A 191 3.49 -22.49 2.33
C ALA A 191 3.64 -21.79 0.97
N LYS A 192 2.78 -22.11 -0.01
CA LYS A 192 2.74 -21.44 -1.30
C LYS A 192 2.27 -20.01 -1.19
N LEU A 193 1.20 -19.77 -0.42
CA LEU A 193 0.68 -18.44 -0.16
C LEU A 193 1.72 -17.56 0.51
N ALA A 194 2.41 -18.05 1.54
CA ALA A 194 3.48 -17.31 2.22
C ALA A 194 4.57 -16.85 1.24
N LYS A 195 4.99 -17.71 0.31
CA LYS A 195 5.94 -17.34 -0.75
C LYS A 195 5.39 -16.25 -1.67
N VAL A 196 4.11 -16.34 -2.07
CA VAL A 196 3.47 -15.32 -2.94
C VAL A 196 3.36 -13.99 -2.20
N VAL A 197 3.04 -13.99 -0.91
CA VAL A 197 3.03 -12.78 -0.07
C VAL A 197 4.42 -12.15 -0.03
N THR A 198 5.48 -12.93 0.24
CA THR A 198 6.86 -12.43 0.25
C THR A 198 7.28 -11.83 -1.10
N ILE A 199 6.82 -12.42 -2.21
CA ILE A 199 7.08 -11.86 -3.55
C ILE A 199 6.35 -10.54 -3.73
N ALA A 200 5.08 -10.45 -3.29
CA ALA A 200 4.28 -9.23 -3.36
C ALA A 200 4.90 -8.10 -2.52
N GLU A 201 5.38 -8.39 -1.31
CA GLU A 201 6.10 -7.42 -0.47
C GLU A 201 7.37 -6.93 -1.17
N LYS A 202 8.14 -7.84 -1.76
CA LYS A 202 9.35 -7.50 -2.50
C LYS A 202 9.06 -6.57 -3.67
N ILE A 203 8.07 -6.87 -4.52
CA ILE A 203 7.73 -6.01 -5.65
C ILE A 203 7.20 -4.66 -5.20
N THR A 204 6.42 -4.60 -4.12
CA THR A 204 5.93 -3.34 -3.56
C THR A 204 7.10 -2.44 -3.17
N GLY A 205 8.12 -2.98 -2.50
CA GLY A 205 9.34 -2.23 -2.18
C GLY A 205 10.12 -1.76 -3.42
N LEU A 206 10.22 -2.61 -4.45
CA LEU A 206 10.90 -2.25 -5.71
C LEU A 206 10.14 -1.16 -6.49
N LEU A 207 8.81 -1.17 -6.45
CA LEU A 207 7.97 -0.16 -7.07
C LEU A 207 8.06 1.21 -6.36
N GLU A 208 8.39 1.24 -5.08
CA GLU A 208 8.67 2.50 -4.37
C GLU A 208 9.97 3.18 -4.86
N VAL A 209 10.95 2.40 -5.32
CA VAL A 209 12.24 2.89 -5.85
C VAL A 209 12.25 3.01 -7.38
N ASN A 210 11.09 3.26 -8.00
CA ASN A 210 10.91 3.55 -9.42
C ASN A 210 11.17 2.38 -10.40
N LEU A 211 10.99 1.12 -9.97
CA LEU A 211 10.91 0.02 -10.92
C LEU A 211 9.64 0.21 -11.79
N LYS A 212 9.73 -0.05 -13.08
CA LYS A 212 8.58 0.00 -13.99
C LYS A 212 7.53 -1.04 -13.60
N ASP A 213 6.26 -0.67 -13.68
CA ASP A 213 5.12 -1.52 -13.31
C ASP A 213 5.13 -2.84 -14.10
N GLU A 214 5.41 -2.78 -15.40
CA GLU A 214 5.47 -3.96 -16.28
C GLU A 214 6.49 -4.97 -15.77
N THR A 215 7.71 -4.52 -15.45
CA THR A 215 8.79 -5.37 -14.97
C THR A 215 8.49 -5.99 -13.61
N ALA A 216 7.88 -5.20 -12.71
CA ALA A 216 7.50 -5.66 -11.38
C ALA A 216 6.39 -6.72 -11.46
N PHE A 217 5.37 -6.47 -12.27
CA PHE A 217 4.27 -7.40 -12.45
C PHE A 217 4.71 -8.66 -13.19
N GLU A 218 5.53 -8.57 -14.22
CA GLU A 218 6.08 -9.75 -14.89
C GLU A 218 6.87 -10.62 -13.91
N TYR A 219 7.75 -10.04 -13.10
CA TYR A 219 8.47 -10.76 -12.06
C TYR A 219 7.54 -11.45 -11.07
N PHE A 220 6.51 -10.74 -10.58
CA PHE A 220 5.51 -11.29 -9.67
C PHE A 220 4.79 -12.49 -10.28
N TRP A 221 4.28 -12.33 -11.51
CA TRP A 221 3.47 -13.36 -12.16
C TRP A 221 4.28 -14.61 -12.51
N LEU A 222 5.45 -14.46 -13.07
CA LEU A 222 6.31 -15.60 -13.42
C LEU A 222 6.78 -16.36 -12.17
N THR A 223 7.07 -15.63 -11.10
CA THR A 223 7.45 -16.26 -9.82
C THR A 223 6.24 -16.90 -9.13
N SER A 224 5.06 -16.28 -9.19
CA SER A 224 3.81 -16.85 -8.69
C SER A 224 3.40 -18.10 -9.47
N LEU A 225 3.52 -18.10 -10.79
CA LEU A 225 3.28 -19.27 -11.65
C LEU A 225 4.15 -20.44 -11.19
N ARG A 226 5.45 -20.23 -11.00
CA ARG A 226 6.37 -21.26 -10.50
C ARG A 226 5.97 -21.75 -9.11
N THR A 227 5.55 -20.84 -8.25
CA THR A 227 5.18 -21.16 -6.86
C THR A 227 3.89 -21.98 -6.80
N TRP A 228 2.85 -21.55 -7.52
CA TRP A 228 1.56 -22.25 -7.53
C TRP A 228 1.64 -23.61 -8.22
N SER A 229 2.40 -23.74 -9.32
CA SER A 229 2.57 -24.98 -10.08
C SER A 229 3.58 -25.96 -9.48
N ALA A 230 4.38 -25.54 -8.50
CA ALA A 230 5.39 -26.41 -7.85
C ALA A 230 4.76 -27.64 -7.21
N LYS A 231 5.50 -28.76 -7.23
CA LYS A 231 5.13 -29.95 -6.45
C LYS A 231 5.18 -29.59 -4.96
N ALA A 232 4.25 -30.16 -4.20
CA ALA A 232 4.30 -30.14 -2.74
C ALA A 232 5.52 -30.93 -2.26
#